data_e4c6452fd87943ee9aa5ed3db022862f
#
_entry.id   e4c6452fd87943ee9aa5ed3db022862f
#
_cell.length_a   1.000
_cell.length_b   1.000
_cell.length_c   1.000
_cell.angle_alpha   90.00
_cell.angle_beta   90.00
_cell.angle_gamma   90.00
#
_symmetry.space_group_name_H-M   'P 1'
#
loop_
_entity.id
_entity.type
_entity.pdbx_description
1 polymer ?
#
loop_
_entity_poly.entity_id
_entity_poly.type
_entity_poly.pdbx_seq_one_letter_code
_entity_poly.pdbx_strand_id
1 'polypeptide(L)'
;MRHTARVSSYRVTEAADVLGVSDDTLRRWIEADRVTARPGADGRTSIDGADLARLAKSLAEQAPEGFGHASRATSVSARNRMRGIVTAVKKDAVMAQVEMVCGPYRLVSLMSSEAADELGLEPGVLAIASVKSTNVVVELP
;
A
#
# COMPACT_ATOMS: atom_id res chain seq x y z
N MET A 1 9.88 -26.47 -19.48
CA MET A 1 8.59 -26.54 -18.77
C MET A 1 7.90 -25.19 -18.90
N ARG A 2 6.82 -25.14 -19.63
CA ARG A 2 6.00 -23.92 -19.66
C ARG A 2 5.24 -23.83 -18.35
N HIS A 3 5.59 -22.92 -17.48
CA HIS A 3 4.75 -22.53 -16.36
C HIS A 3 3.47 -21.94 -16.98
N THR A 4 2.41 -22.69 -16.94
CA THR A 4 1.08 -22.17 -17.22
C THR A 4 0.82 -21.18 -16.10
N ALA A 5 0.89 -19.88 -16.42
CA ALA A 5 0.52 -18.85 -15.48
C ALA A 5 -0.91 -19.17 -15.02
N ARG A 6 -1.07 -19.55 -13.77
CA ARG A 6 -2.39 -19.65 -13.14
C ARG A 6 -2.98 -18.26 -13.20
N VAL A 7 -3.95 -18.09 -14.09
CA VAL A 7 -4.73 -16.85 -14.13
C VAL A 7 -5.48 -16.79 -12.79
N SER A 8 -4.98 -15.96 -11.89
CA SER A 8 -5.64 -15.74 -10.61
C SER A 8 -6.92 -14.97 -10.86
N SER A 9 -8.01 -15.41 -10.25
CA SER A 9 -9.32 -14.77 -10.32
C SER A 9 -9.79 -14.48 -8.91
N TYR A 10 -10.30 -13.29 -8.67
CA TYR A 10 -10.69 -12.81 -7.34
C TYR A 10 -12.17 -12.48 -7.30
N ARG A 11 -12.85 -12.87 -6.23
CA ARG A 11 -14.19 -12.38 -5.95
C ARG A 11 -14.18 -10.88 -5.69
N VAL A 12 -15.31 -10.23 -5.88
CA VAL A 12 -15.42 -8.78 -5.66
C VAL A 12 -14.97 -8.37 -4.24
N THR A 13 -15.34 -9.13 -3.21
CA THR A 13 -14.92 -8.89 -1.83
C THR A 13 -13.42 -8.98 -1.65
N GLU A 14 -12.79 -10.01 -2.19
CA GLU A 14 -11.34 -10.22 -2.14
C GLU A 14 -10.59 -9.11 -2.89
N ALA A 15 -11.08 -8.74 -4.06
CA ALA A 15 -10.50 -7.67 -4.87
C ALA A 15 -10.63 -6.31 -4.17
N ALA A 16 -11.75 -6.04 -3.53
CA ALA A 16 -11.95 -4.82 -2.74
C ALA A 16 -10.96 -4.73 -1.58
N ASP A 17 -10.75 -5.83 -0.86
CA ASP A 17 -9.76 -5.91 0.22
C ASP A 17 -8.35 -5.63 -0.28
N VAL A 18 -7.96 -6.22 -1.41
CA VAL A 18 -6.64 -5.97 -2.04
C VAL A 18 -6.44 -4.51 -2.38
N LEU A 19 -7.48 -3.84 -2.90
CA LEU A 19 -7.43 -2.43 -3.28
C LEU A 19 -7.62 -1.47 -2.10
N GLY A 20 -8.01 -1.96 -0.94
CA GLY A 20 -8.29 -1.12 0.23
C GLY A 20 -9.55 -0.27 0.07
N VAL A 21 -10.56 -0.76 -0.64
CA VAL A 21 -11.83 -0.07 -0.88
C VAL A 21 -13.01 -0.92 -0.42
N SER A 22 -14.19 -0.31 -0.31
CA SER A 22 -15.41 -1.06 -0.01
C SER A 22 -15.92 -1.84 -1.24
N ASP A 23 -16.67 -2.91 -0.98
CA ASP A 23 -17.33 -3.69 -2.02
C ASP A 23 -18.21 -2.81 -2.92
N ASP A 24 -18.93 -1.88 -2.32
CA ASP A 24 -19.81 -0.94 -3.05
C ASP A 24 -19.00 -0.02 -3.98
N THR A 25 -17.85 0.42 -3.55
CA THR A 25 -16.95 1.23 -4.39
C THR A 25 -16.47 0.42 -5.59
N LEU A 26 -16.05 -0.81 -5.37
CA LEU A 26 -15.60 -1.68 -6.47
C LEU A 26 -16.76 -2.03 -7.41
N ARG A 27 -17.96 -2.31 -6.90
CA ARG A 27 -19.15 -2.55 -7.73
C ARG A 27 -19.48 -1.36 -8.63
N ARG A 28 -19.42 -0.15 -8.10
CA ARG A 28 -19.59 1.08 -8.90
C ARG A 28 -18.54 1.21 -10.00
N TRP A 29 -17.31 0.82 -9.73
CA TRP A 29 -16.26 0.84 -10.74
C TRP A 29 -16.46 -0.21 -11.83
N ILE A 30 -17.00 -1.38 -11.49
CA ILE A 30 -17.42 -2.41 -12.45
C ILE A 30 -18.55 -1.85 -13.34
N GLU A 31 -19.58 -1.25 -12.74
CA GLU A 31 -20.70 -0.64 -13.48
C GLU A 31 -20.24 0.52 -14.38
N ALA A 32 -19.23 1.27 -13.96
CA ALA A 32 -18.63 2.35 -14.75
C ALA A 32 -17.58 1.88 -15.76
N ASP A 33 -17.45 0.58 -16.00
CA ASP A 33 -16.50 -0.03 -16.94
C ASP A 33 -15.01 0.29 -16.68
N ARG A 34 -14.67 0.61 -15.42
CA ARG A 34 -13.29 0.86 -15.03
C ARG A 34 -12.49 -0.43 -14.86
N VAL A 35 -13.17 -1.53 -14.62
CA VAL A 35 -12.60 -2.88 -14.52
C VAL A 35 -13.63 -3.89 -15.03
N THR A 36 -13.17 -4.90 -15.74
CA THR A 36 -14.01 -5.96 -16.27
C THR A 36 -14.24 -7.04 -15.21
N ALA A 37 -15.52 -7.34 -14.97
CA ALA A 37 -15.90 -8.47 -14.13
C ALA A 37 -16.59 -9.52 -15.00
N ARG A 38 -16.40 -10.79 -14.64
CA ARG A 38 -16.95 -11.95 -15.35
C ARG A 38 -17.56 -12.94 -14.37
N PRO A 39 -18.52 -13.78 -14.80
CA PRO A 39 -18.94 -14.91 -14.00
C PRO A 39 -17.75 -15.85 -13.75
N GLY A 40 -17.48 -16.16 -12.48
CA GLY A 40 -16.50 -17.18 -12.11
C GLY A 40 -17.04 -18.60 -12.32
N ALA A 41 -16.18 -19.59 -12.08
CA ALA A 41 -16.56 -21.02 -12.19
C ALA A 41 -17.70 -21.41 -11.26
N ASP A 42 -17.88 -20.70 -10.17
CA ASP A 42 -18.97 -20.87 -9.18
C ASP A 42 -20.24 -20.03 -9.48
N GLY A 43 -20.29 -19.36 -10.64
CA GLY A 43 -21.37 -18.46 -11.04
C GLY A 43 -21.37 -17.10 -10.35
N ARG A 44 -20.40 -16.82 -9.48
CA ARG A 44 -20.25 -15.52 -8.81
C ARG A 44 -19.39 -14.57 -9.64
N THR A 45 -19.65 -13.29 -9.50
CA THR A 45 -18.84 -12.25 -10.16
C THR A 45 -17.40 -12.28 -9.66
N SER A 46 -16.47 -12.35 -10.60
CA SER A 46 -15.04 -12.34 -10.32
C SER A 46 -14.28 -11.39 -11.26
N ILE A 47 -13.11 -10.98 -10.83
CA ILE A 47 -12.20 -10.10 -11.57
C ILE A 47 -10.91 -10.88 -11.82
N ASP A 48 -10.46 -10.85 -13.07
CA ASP A 48 -9.18 -11.45 -13.45
C ASP A 48 -8.02 -10.68 -12.75
N GLY A 49 -7.03 -11.42 -12.27
CA GLY A 49 -5.88 -10.85 -11.57
C GLY A 49 -5.11 -9.82 -12.40
N ALA A 50 -5.00 -10.03 -13.71
CA ALA A 50 -4.38 -9.05 -14.60
C ALA A 50 -5.18 -7.75 -14.71
N ASP A 51 -6.50 -7.83 -14.74
CA ASP A 51 -7.39 -6.67 -14.75
C ASP A 51 -7.35 -5.94 -13.42
N LEU A 52 -7.31 -6.67 -12.32
CA LEU A 52 -7.16 -6.11 -10.98
C LEU A 52 -5.83 -5.39 -10.82
N ALA A 53 -4.74 -5.96 -11.34
CA ALA A 53 -3.42 -5.34 -11.31
C ALA A 53 -3.38 -4.02 -12.12
N ARG A 54 -4.02 -3.98 -13.28
CA ARG A 54 -4.15 -2.74 -14.07
C ARG A 54 -4.93 -1.66 -13.34
N LEU A 55 -6.04 -2.02 -12.70
CA LEU A 55 -6.81 -1.09 -11.89
C LEU A 55 -6.00 -0.57 -10.71
N ALA A 56 -5.32 -1.45 -9.98
CA ALA A 56 -4.46 -1.07 -8.85
C ALA A 56 -3.37 -0.08 -9.27
N LYS A 57 -2.72 -0.34 -10.40
CA LYS A 57 -1.71 0.58 -10.96
C LYS A 57 -2.30 1.94 -11.29
N SER A 58 -3.45 1.97 -11.96
CA SER A 58 -4.16 3.21 -12.30
C SER A 58 -4.53 4.03 -11.06
N LEU A 59 -5.01 3.38 -10.01
CA LEU A 59 -5.32 4.04 -8.74
C LEU A 59 -4.09 4.63 -8.08
N ALA A 60 -2.97 3.91 -8.08
CA ALA A 60 -1.71 4.40 -7.54
C ALA A 60 -1.19 5.62 -8.32
N GLU A 61 -1.33 5.63 -9.65
CA GLU A 61 -0.92 6.74 -10.51
C GLU A 61 -1.79 8.00 -10.31
N GLN A 62 -3.04 7.84 -9.94
CA GLN A 62 -3.99 8.92 -9.67
C GLN A 62 -3.94 9.42 -8.21
N ALA A 63 -3.22 8.74 -7.34
CA ALA A 63 -3.11 9.13 -5.95
C ALA A 63 -2.40 10.50 -5.83
N PRO A 64 -2.82 11.37 -4.88
CA PRO A 64 -2.15 12.64 -4.64
C PRO A 64 -0.66 12.45 -4.36
N GLU A 65 0.16 13.47 -4.64
CA GLU A 65 1.57 13.45 -4.32
C GLU A 65 1.82 13.05 -2.86
N GLY A 66 2.68 12.06 -2.66
CA GLY A 66 2.94 11.46 -1.35
C GLY A 66 2.11 10.21 -1.05
N PHE A 67 1.14 9.86 -1.89
CA PHE A 67 0.43 8.58 -1.85
C PHE A 67 0.76 7.78 -3.11
N GLY A 68 1.35 6.61 -2.96
CA GLY A 68 1.42 5.59 -4.01
C GLY A 68 2.55 5.68 -5.00
N HIS A 69 3.14 6.82 -5.27
CA HIS A 69 4.35 6.90 -6.08
C HIS A 69 5.54 7.37 -5.24
N ALA A 70 6.67 6.73 -5.49
CA ALA A 70 7.95 7.31 -5.11
C ALA A 70 7.93 8.75 -5.61
N SER A 71 7.71 9.70 -4.72
CA SER A 71 7.84 11.10 -5.06
C SER A 71 9.17 11.26 -5.80
N ARG A 72 9.18 12.06 -6.84
CA ARG A 72 10.35 12.36 -7.65
C ARG A 72 11.45 13.10 -6.87
N ALA A 73 11.72 12.69 -5.64
CA ALA A 73 12.88 13.15 -4.93
C ALA A 73 14.10 12.54 -5.61
N THR A 74 14.64 13.25 -6.58
CA THR A 74 15.82 12.86 -7.37
C THR A 74 17.07 12.64 -6.54
N SER A 75 17.03 12.99 -5.25
CA SER A 75 18.18 12.94 -4.32
C SER A 75 18.16 11.75 -3.36
N VAL A 76 17.13 10.87 -3.40
CA VAL A 76 16.99 9.74 -2.47
C VAL A 76 16.97 8.42 -3.22
N SER A 77 17.79 7.45 -2.78
CA SER A 77 17.85 6.12 -3.38
C SER A 77 16.68 5.22 -3.01
N ALA A 78 15.90 5.57 -2.00
CA ALA A 78 14.70 4.80 -1.61
C ALA A 78 13.58 4.97 -2.64
N ARG A 79 13.06 3.85 -3.15
CA ARG A 79 11.95 3.84 -4.12
C ARG A 79 10.59 3.70 -3.47
N ASN A 80 10.55 3.21 -2.24
CA ASN A 80 9.32 3.02 -1.49
C ASN A 80 9.17 4.15 -0.48
N ARG A 81 8.23 5.03 -0.72
CA ARG A 81 7.93 6.18 0.16
C ARG A 81 6.43 6.19 0.45
N MET A 82 6.11 6.20 1.74
CA MET A 82 4.74 6.12 2.20
C MET A 82 4.47 7.28 3.16
N ARG A 83 3.56 8.16 2.78
CA ARG A 83 3.12 9.26 3.64
C ARG A 83 2.08 8.76 4.63
N GLY A 84 2.24 9.14 5.89
CA GLY A 84 1.31 8.76 6.94
C GLY A 84 1.38 9.67 8.14
N ILE A 85 0.71 9.25 9.20
CA ILE A 85 0.65 9.97 10.47
C ILE A 85 1.32 9.14 11.56
N VAL A 86 2.13 9.78 12.38
CA VAL A 86 2.71 9.15 13.58
C VAL A 86 1.59 8.89 14.58
N THR A 87 1.50 7.68 15.10
CA THR A 87 0.48 7.26 16.06
C THR A 87 1.03 7.01 17.45
N ALA A 88 2.30 6.61 17.56
CA ALA A 88 2.95 6.38 18.84
C ALA A 88 4.45 6.55 18.74
N VAL A 89 5.05 7.03 19.82
CA VAL A 89 6.51 7.09 19.99
C VAL A 89 6.83 6.55 21.38
N LYS A 90 7.60 5.47 21.42
CA LYS A 90 8.13 4.89 22.66
C LYS A 90 9.65 5.06 22.63
N LYS A 91 10.20 5.70 23.62
CA LYS A 91 11.64 5.93 23.67
C LYS A 91 12.22 5.78 25.06
N ASP A 92 13.46 5.36 25.11
CA ASP A 92 14.33 5.45 26.27
C ASP A 92 15.45 6.48 26.02
N ALA A 93 16.53 6.44 26.78
CA ALA A 93 17.63 7.39 26.64
C ALA A 93 18.40 7.23 25.31
N VAL A 94 18.33 6.09 24.63
CA VAL A 94 19.14 5.75 23.46
C VAL A 94 18.29 5.51 22.22
N MET A 95 17.22 4.73 22.34
CA MET A 95 16.41 4.25 21.22
C MET A 95 14.97 4.75 21.27
N ALA A 96 14.41 4.93 20.10
CA ALA A 96 13.00 5.22 19.90
C ALA A 96 12.36 4.23 18.94
N GLN A 97 11.14 3.80 19.27
CA GLN A 97 10.25 3.08 18.38
C GLN A 97 9.14 4.03 17.95
N VAL A 98 9.06 4.29 16.67
CA VAL A 98 8.04 5.16 16.07
C VAL A 98 7.06 4.31 15.30
N GLU A 99 5.79 4.42 15.64
CA GLU A 99 4.70 3.79 14.90
C GLU A 99 3.99 4.86 14.07
N MET A 100 3.62 4.49 12.86
CA MET A 100 2.83 5.35 11.99
C MET A 100 1.84 4.53 11.16
N VAL A 101 0.80 5.19 10.70
CA VAL A 101 -0.21 4.61 9.82
C VAL A 101 -0.15 5.30 8.47
N CYS A 102 0.06 4.51 7.43
CA CYS A 102 0.08 4.94 6.02
C CYS A 102 -1.05 4.23 5.27
N GLY A 103 -2.14 4.95 4.97
CA GLY A 103 -3.34 4.32 4.46
C GLY A 103 -3.84 3.24 5.43
N PRO A 104 -4.05 1.99 4.98
CA PRO A 104 -4.48 0.88 5.84
C PRO A 104 -3.32 0.19 6.57
N TYR A 105 -2.07 0.63 6.38
CA TYR A 105 -0.89 -0.07 6.87
C TYR A 105 -0.28 0.60 8.08
N ARG A 106 0.00 -0.21 9.11
CA ARG A 106 0.81 0.18 10.26
C ARG A 106 2.28 -0.12 9.96
N LEU A 107 3.12 0.88 10.14
CA LEU A 107 4.56 0.77 9.99
C LEU A 107 5.25 1.06 11.32
N VAL A 108 6.35 0.37 11.56
CA VAL A 108 7.18 0.55 12.74
C VAL A 108 8.60 0.84 12.31
N SER A 109 9.18 1.89 12.88
CA SER A 109 10.58 2.27 12.67
C SER A 109 11.32 2.30 14.01
N LEU A 110 12.54 1.81 14.01
CA LEU A 110 13.47 1.95 15.11
C LEU A 110 14.55 2.96 14.71
N MET A 111 14.83 3.90 15.59
CA MET A 111 15.84 4.93 15.40
C MET A 111 16.44 5.34 16.75
N SER A 112 17.47 6.16 16.73
CA SER A 112 17.94 6.77 17.97
C SER A 112 16.91 7.75 18.53
N SER A 113 16.87 7.88 19.86
CA SER A 113 16.02 8.88 20.50
C SER A 113 16.38 10.30 20.05
N GLU A 114 17.65 10.57 19.82
CA GLU A 114 18.14 11.84 19.28
C GLU A 114 17.55 12.13 17.89
N ALA A 115 17.52 11.15 16.98
CA ALA A 115 16.92 11.31 15.66
C ALA A 115 15.41 11.58 15.73
N ALA A 116 14.70 10.88 16.62
CA ALA A 116 13.27 11.11 16.84
C ALA A 116 12.99 12.53 17.36
N ASP A 117 13.83 13.04 18.26
CA ASP A 117 13.72 14.38 18.80
C ASP A 117 14.05 15.45 17.74
N GLU A 118 15.11 15.27 16.98
CA GLU A 118 15.51 16.20 15.90
C GLU A 118 14.44 16.30 14.80
N LEU A 119 13.77 15.18 14.48
CA LEU A 119 12.66 15.16 13.52
C LEU A 119 11.35 15.65 14.12
N GLY A 120 11.28 15.86 15.44
CA GLY A 120 10.07 16.29 16.11
C GLY A 120 8.94 15.27 16.02
N LEU A 121 9.26 13.98 16.07
CA LEU A 121 8.27 12.91 15.92
C LEU A 121 7.47 12.74 17.19
N GLU A 122 6.18 12.97 17.08
CA GLU A 122 5.18 12.77 18.15
C GLU A 122 3.84 12.39 17.51
N PRO A 123 2.91 11.80 18.27
CA PRO A 123 1.59 11.47 17.73
C PRO A 123 0.91 12.69 17.10
N GLY A 124 0.42 12.50 15.86
CA GLY A 124 -0.24 13.55 15.08
C GLY A 124 0.66 14.24 14.04
N VAL A 125 1.96 13.99 14.06
CA VAL A 125 2.89 14.53 13.06
C VAL A 125 2.80 13.75 11.74
N LEU A 126 2.73 14.46 10.63
CA LEU A 126 2.83 13.85 9.30
C LEU A 126 4.29 13.50 9.01
N ALA A 127 4.51 12.30 8.53
CA ALA A 127 5.85 11.81 8.21
C ALA A 127 5.82 10.94 6.95
N ILE A 128 6.98 10.71 6.38
CA ILE A 128 7.17 9.80 5.24
C ILE A 128 8.06 8.65 5.70
N ALA A 129 7.56 7.43 5.58
CA ALA A 129 8.36 6.23 5.71
C ALA A 129 9.00 5.89 4.37
N SER A 130 10.30 5.68 4.37
CA SER A 130 11.06 5.30 3.18
C SER A 130 11.76 3.97 3.39
N VAL A 131 11.66 3.07 2.41
CA VAL A 131 12.34 1.78 2.43
C VAL A 131 13.08 1.59 1.12
N LYS A 132 14.37 1.31 1.19
CA LYS A 132 15.14 0.95 -0.01
C LYS A 132 14.57 -0.32 -0.64
N SER A 133 14.55 -0.37 -1.97
CA SER A 133 14.06 -1.54 -2.72
C SER A 133 14.76 -2.84 -2.30
N THR A 134 16.03 -2.75 -1.94
CA THR A 134 16.85 -3.89 -1.46
C THR A 134 16.41 -4.44 -0.10
N ASN A 135 15.63 -3.68 0.67
CA ASN A 135 15.16 -4.07 2.01
C ASN A 135 13.68 -4.53 2.01
N VAL A 136 13.02 -4.48 0.86
CA VAL A 136 11.64 -4.95 0.73
C VAL A 136 11.64 -6.44 0.46
N VAL A 137 11.00 -7.20 1.34
CA VAL A 137 10.78 -8.64 1.19
C VAL A 137 9.37 -8.86 0.66
N VAL A 138 9.23 -9.70 -0.36
CA VAL A 138 7.95 -10.07 -0.94
C VAL A 138 7.70 -11.55 -0.67
N GLU A 139 6.54 -11.85 -0.14
CA GLU A 139 6.09 -13.20 0.15
C GLU A 139 4.68 -13.45 -0.38
N LEU A 140 4.31 -14.70 -0.50
CA LEU A 140 2.94 -15.09 -0.83
C LEU A 140 2.11 -15.26 0.45
N PRO A 141 0.81 -14.92 0.43
CA PRO A 141 -0.07 -15.10 1.58
C PRO A 141 -0.32 -16.57 1.92
#